data_c0fc137f4cd697f4b8f1f11a33ad20cc
#
_entry.id   c0fc137f4cd697f4b8f1f11a33ad20cc
#
_cell.length_a   1.000
_cell.length_b   1.000
_cell.length_c   1.000
_cell.angle_alpha   90.00
_cell.angle_beta   90.00
_cell.angle_gamma   90.00
#
_symmetry.space_group_name_H-M   'P 1'
#
loop_
_entity.id
_entity.type
_entity.pdbx_description
1 polymer ?
#
loop_
_entity_poly.entity_id
_entity_poly.type
_entity_poly.pdbx_seq_one_letter_code
_entity_poly.pdbx_strand_id
1 'polypeptide(L)'
;MGDILIAMFGPDCNDPLQVAALNTLLTYLAGSSVSVLENIMVEKEELASSIGYWWDSRPNTVIWFQPSGVATEKLAFVEQRLFDILKDVASKPLDMNYMLDCVRRERRQLKFNAESSGSFYANGVINDFLFGKRDGSTLKDFGTISEYEKLEKWTDAQWREFLKQWISDAPHISLLGTPSKELAEKTKASEEKRLAARREELGPAGLAKLAEKLKAAIAKNDIEIPDSILRKWPVPGVESIHFIESTSARSGLAKQLGTPSNGVQKVIDRSSADLPLFLQFEHVPTNFVHITVLLGTSEVKTEHRPLLPLFMDNFFNTPIMQNGQKIEFEEVVTRLEQDTISYCMTGGGRAMNDPEGIAIQFQVEPEKYAAVVEWIRAMMFDSIFDEARLNAGLAKILADIPEAKRNGNSMMYAVDAMIHLERDSSVKARCTLVKAIYMKRLKKLLAKEPETVLSWLETLRKSLFTFNNLRALVIANVEKLPDPVEAWKPLIAGMDTKSPHLPLVKMSQRLSPDGHNPGTYGAVIVPMPTIDSSFLLSSARGPTSPTDPIIPSLMVAISFLEAVEGPLWVAVRGKGLAYGSGFKRDPDGGFIQFSVYRSPDAYRAFAAAKAVVESYINGEAKFEQHALEGAI
;
A
#
# COMPACT_ATOMS: atom_id res chain seq x y z
N MET A 1 10.62 -11.21 18.00
CA MET A 1 9.42 -10.38 18.10
C MET A 1 8.21 -11.30 18.04
N GLY A 2 7.17 -11.01 18.78
CA GLY A 2 5.88 -11.68 18.75
C GLY A 2 4.76 -10.68 18.43
N ASP A 3 3.56 -11.20 18.28
CA ASP A 3 2.34 -10.42 18.02
C ASP A 3 1.27 -10.77 19.04
N ILE A 4 0.40 -9.82 19.30
CA ILE A 4 -0.78 -10.01 20.15
C ILE A 4 -2.01 -9.82 19.27
N LEU A 5 -2.98 -10.72 19.39
CA LEU A 5 -4.28 -10.58 18.73
C LEU A 5 -5.36 -10.62 19.80
N ILE A 6 -6.13 -9.56 19.88
CA ILE A 6 -7.21 -9.38 20.88
C ILE A 6 -8.53 -9.29 20.12
N ALA A 7 -9.51 -10.07 20.55
CA ALA A 7 -10.85 -10.11 19.97
C ALA A 7 -11.92 -9.89 21.02
N MET A 8 -12.94 -9.09 20.69
CA MET A 8 -14.12 -8.86 21.51
C MET A 8 -15.35 -8.65 20.65
N PHE A 9 -16.53 -8.86 21.21
CA PHE A 9 -17.76 -8.57 20.49
C PHE A 9 -18.04 -7.07 20.48
N GLY A 10 -18.64 -6.61 19.39
CA GLY A 10 -19.08 -5.25 19.18
C GLY A 10 -20.57 -5.16 18.83
N PRO A 11 -21.04 -3.97 18.40
CA PRO A 11 -22.43 -3.72 18.08
C PRO A 11 -22.91 -4.51 16.85
N ASP A 12 -24.22 -4.59 16.66
CA ASP A 12 -24.84 -5.18 15.47
C ASP A 12 -24.52 -4.34 14.23
N CYS A 13 -24.07 -4.98 13.16
CA CYS A 13 -23.80 -4.31 11.88
C CYS A 13 -25.03 -3.65 11.24
N ASN A 14 -26.24 -4.01 11.66
CA ASN A 14 -27.49 -3.38 11.22
C ASN A 14 -27.88 -2.14 12.03
N ASP A 15 -27.05 -1.73 13.01
CA ASP A 15 -27.20 -0.44 13.71
C ASP A 15 -26.16 0.56 13.18
N PRO A 16 -26.49 1.37 12.16
CA PRO A 16 -25.55 2.26 11.51
C PRO A 16 -24.97 3.33 12.44
N LEU A 17 -25.72 3.77 13.46
CA LEU A 17 -25.23 4.75 14.44
C LEU A 17 -24.13 4.14 15.32
N GLN A 18 -24.34 2.94 15.82
CA GLN A 18 -23.34 2.26 16.63
C GLN A 18 -22.10 1.84 15.79
N VAL A 19 -22.29 1.45 14.52
CA VAL A 19 -21.16 1.17 13.62
C VAL A 19 -20.34 2.43 13.34
N ALA A 20 -20.98 3.57 13.07
CA ALA A 20 -20.30 4.85 12.89
C ALA A 20 -19.56 5.29 14.18
N ALA A 21 -20.18 5.07 15.35
CA ALA A 21 -19.58 5.33 16.65
C ALA A 21 -18.34 4.42 16.89
N LEU A 22 -18.43 3.14 16.51
CA LEU A 22 -17.31 2.20 16.60
C LEU A 22 -16.14 2.65 15.73
N ASN A 23 -16.37 2.97 14.47
CA ASN A 23 -15.33 3.48 13.57
C ASN A 23 -14.64 4.71 14.15
N THR A 24 -15.42 5.68 14.62
CA THR A 24 -14.88 6.90 15.23
C THR A 24 -14.06 6.60 16.49
N LEU A 25 -14.57 5.74 17.37
CA LEU A 25 -13.86 5.38 18.60
C LEU A 25 -12.55 4.63 18.31
N LEU A 26 -12.53 3.71 17.34
CA LEU A 26 -11.31 3.00 16.94
C LEU A 26 -10.28 3.97 16.34
N THR A 27 -10.70 4.93 15.55
CA THR A 27 -9.85 6.02 15.03
C THR A 27 -9.28 6.87 16.17
N TYR A 28 -10.10 7.24 17.18
CA TYR A 28 -9.64 7.95 18.37
C TYR A 28 -8.60 7.14 19.17
N LEU A 29 -8.78 5.82 19.26
CA LEU A 29 -7.89 4.96 20.04
C LEU A 29 -6.58 4.60 19.31
N ALA A 30 -6.62 4.29 18.01
CA ALA A 30 -5.48 3.71 17.29
C ALA A 30 -5.35 4.15 15.82
N GLY A 31 -6.04 5.21 15.36
CA GLY A 31 -6.11 5.60 13.95
C GLY A 31 -4.88 6.35 13.41
N SER A 32 -3.96 6.81 14.26
CA SER A 32 -2.74 7.53 13.86
C SER A 32 -1.74 7.63 15.01
N SER A 33 -0.56 8.19 14.73
CA SER A 33 0.51 8.38 15.73
C SER A 33 0.13 9.30 16.92
N VAL A 34 -0.96 10.05 16.80
CA VAL A 34 -1.49 10.90 17.89
C VAL A 34 -2.68 10.26 18.62
N SER A 35 -3.23 9.17 18.10
CA SER A 35 -4.29 8.41 18.76
C SER A 35 -3.79 7.76 20.05
N VAL A 36 -4.68 7.57 21.00
CA VAL A 36 -4.32 7.23 22.39
C VAL A 36 -3.35 6.06 22.53
N LEU A 37 -3.68 4.91 21.92
CA LEU A 37 -2.85 3.70 22.03
C LEU A 37 -1.55 3.82 21.24
N GLU A 38 -1.60 4.33 20.02
CA GLU A 38 -0.41 4.53 19.19
C GLU A 38 0.55 5.51 19.85
N ASN A 39 0.06 6.67 20.30
CA ASN A 39 0.90 7.69 20.93
C ASN A 39 1.59 7.19 22.21
N ILE A 40 0.87 6.45 23.05
CA ILE A 40 1.43 5.96 24.31
C ILE A 40 2.33 4.75 24.07
N MET A 41 1.81 3.70 23.43
CA MET A 41 2.48 2.39 23.38
C MET A 41 3.54 2.29 22.28
N VAL A 42 3.37 3.01 21.17
CA VAL A 42 4.29 2.96 20.04
C VAL A 42 5.26 4.14 20.06
N GLU A 43 4.73 5.37 20.15
CA GLU A 43 5.56 6.57 20.00
C GLU A 43 6.36 6.92 21.27
N LYS A 44 5.80 6.69 22.48
CA LYS A 44 6.44 7.06 23.75
C LYS A 44 7.08 5.90 24.50
N GLU A 45 6.40 4.76 24.57
CA GLU A 45 6.86 3.60 25.37
C GLU A 45 7.62 2.56 24.52
N GLU A 46 7.60 2.65 23.19
CA GLU A 46 8.27 1.73 22.24
C GLU A 46 7.98 0.24 22.55
N LEU A 47 6.72 -0.06 22.93
CA LEU A 47 6.30 -1.42 23.29
C LEU A 47 5.89 -2.27 22.11
N ALA A 48 5.44 -1.65 21.02
CA ALA A 48 5.05 -2.27 19.77
C ALA A 48 5.52 -1.42 18.59
N SER A 49 5.57 -1.98 17.38
CA SER A 49 5.85 -1.21 16.17
C SER A 49 4.60 -0.54 15.59
N SER A 50 3.43 -1.11 15.87
CA SER A 50 2.12 -0.59 15.48
C SER A 50 1.01 -1.25 16.26
N ILE A 51 -0.17 -0.61 16.29
CA ILE A 51 -1.41 -1.20 16.82
C ILE A 51 -2.45 -1.22 15.71
N GLY A 52 -2.55 -2.34 15.02
CA GLY A 52 -3.59 -2.58 14.04
C GLY A 52 -4.95 -2.73 14.70
N TYR A 53 -5.99 -2.29 14.01
CA TYR A 53 -7.37 -2.54 14.41
C TYR A 53 -8.26 -2.74 13.19
N TRP A 54 -9.29 -3.56 13.34
CA TRP A 54 -10.37 -3.73 12.36
C TRP A 54 -11.59 -4.34 13.03
N TRP A 55 -12.65 -4.46 12.30
CA TRP A 55 -13.85 -5.15 12.76
C TRP A 55 -14.52 -5.91 11.60
N ASP A 56 -15.18 -7.01 11.92
CA ASP A 56 -15.91 -7.85 10.95
C ASP A 56 -17.38 -7.50 10.99
N SER A 57 -17.95 -7.11 9.84
CA SER A 57 -19.37 -6.79 9.71
C SER A 57 -20.23 -8.05 9.83
N ARG A 58 -20.94 -8.16 10.95
CA ARG A 58 -21.91 -9.24 11.24
C ARG A 58 -22.86 -8.82 12.38
N PRO A 59 -23.97 -9.54 12.63
CA PRO A 59 -24.91 -9.19 13.71
C PRO A 59 -24.27 -9.09 15.10
N ASN A 60 -23.28 -9.94 15.38
CA ASN A 60 -22.37 -9.79 16.52
C ASN A 60 -20.99 -9.43 15.95
N THR A 61 -20.77 -8.16 15.67
CA THR A 61 -19.49 -7.64 15.18
C THR A 61 -18.35 -8.15 16.04
N VAL A 62 -17.23 -8.50 15.45
CA VAL A 62 -15.99 -8.80 16.17
C VAL A 62 -15.01 -7.67 15.97
N ILE A 63 -14.58 -7.06 17.05
CA ILE A 63 -13.58 -6.00 17.08
C ILE A 63 -12.22 -6.65 17.34
N TRP A 64 -11.20 -6.22 16.60
CA TRP A 64 -9.84 -6.72 16.70
C TRP A 64 -8.87 -5.60 17.02
N PHE A 65 -7.91 -5.89 17.92
CA PHE A 65 -6.69 -5.11 18.11
C PHE A 65 -5.48 -6.03 17.92
N GLN A 66 -4.48 -5.53 17.21
CA GLN A 66 -3.24 -6.26 16.95
C GLN A 66 -2.00 -5.40 17.22
N PRO A 67 -1.50 -5.38 18.46
CA PRO A 67 -0.15 -4.91 18.73
C PRO A 67 0.88 -5.82 18.03
N SER A 68 1.66 -5.27 17.11
CA SER A 68 2.65 -6.00 16.30
C SER A 68 4.08 -5.59 16.67
N GLY A 69 5.05 -6.47 16.36
CA GLY A 69 6.46 -6.19 16.62
C GLY A 69 6.83 -6.11 18.10
N VAL A 70 6.10 -6.78 18.98
CA VAL A 70 6.31 -6.79 20.44
C VAL A 70 7.49 -7.68 20.79
N ALA A 71 8.35 -7.24 21.72
CA ALA A 71 9.40 -8.09 22.29
C ALA A 71 8.76 -9.33 22.96
N THR A 72 9.26 -10.52 22.62
CA THR A 72 8.63 -11.80 23.01
C THR A 72 8.43 -11.94 24.52
N GLU A 73 9.38 -11.43 25.30
CA GLU A 73 9.34 -11.43 26.76
C GLU A 73 8.37 -10.41 27.36
N LYS A 74 7.86 -9.48 26.56
CA LYS A 74 6.93 -8.41 26.99
C LYS A 74 5.48 -8.66 26.58
N LEU A 75 5.15 -9.73 25.87
CA LEU A 75 3.81 -9.95 25.31
C LEU A 75 2.69 -9.80 26.35
N ALA A 76 2.78 -10.50 27.48
CA ALA A 76 1.77 -10.41 28.53
C ALA A 76 1.71 -9.00 29.19
N PHE A 77 2.86 -8.34 29.32
CA PHE A 77 2.91 -6.97 29.83
C PHE A 77 2.22 -5.99 28.87
N VAL A 78 2.48 -6.12 27.57
CA VAL A 78 1.90 -5.24 26.53
C VAL A 78 0.39 -5.43 26.43
N GLU A 79 -0.09 -6.66 26.52
CA GLU A 79 -1.52 -6.96 26.57
C GLU A 79 -2.19 -6.30 27.78
N GLN A 80 -1.63 -6.48 28.98
CA GLN A 80 -2.15 -5.86 30.20
C GLN A 80 -2.10 -4.32 30.11
N ARG A 81 -0.98 -3.76 29.60
CA ARG A 81 -0.81 -2.31 29.44
C ARG A 81 -1.86 -1.69 28.53
N LEU A 82 -2.22 -2.38 27.43
CA LEU A 82 -3.28 -1.94 26.52
C LEU A 82 -4.61 -1.79 27.28
N PHE A 83 -5.02 -2.79 28.05
CA PHE A 83 -6.25 -2.72 28.82
C PHE A 83 -6.19 -1.70 29.97
N ASP A 84 -5.03 -1.51 30.61
CA ASP A 84 -4.85 -0.48 31.62
C ASP A 84 -5.06 0.92 31.02
N ILE A 85 -4.54 1.18 29.82
CA ILE A 85 -4.77 2.43 29.10
C ILE A 85 -6.25 2.60 28.74
N LEU A 86 -6.90 1.56 28.20
CA LEU A 86 -8.32 1.62 27.83
C LEU A 86 -9.22 1.91 29.03
N LYS A 87 -8.96 1.29 30.17
CA LYS A 87 -9.67 1.54 31.44
C LYS A 87 -9.42 2.95 31.97
N ASP A 88 -8.17 3.42 31.86
CA ASP A 88 -7.82 4.78 32.28
C ASP A 88 -8.59 5.81 31.45
N VAL A 89 -8.61 5.64 30.12
CA VAL A 89 -9.37 6.49 29.19
C VAL A 89 -10.87 6.46 29.51
N ALA A 90 -11.44 5.27 29.75
CA ALA A 90 -12.86 5.12 30.09
C ALA A 90 -13.24 5.76 31.42
N SER A 91 -12.28 5.94 32.33
CA SER A 91 -12.49 6.51 33.68
C SER A 91 -12.37 8.03 33.75
N LYS A 92 -11.74 8.68 32.77
CA LYS A 92 -11.43 10.12 32.73
C LYS A 92 -12.21 10.82 31.63
N PRO A 93 -12.40 12.15 31.70
CA PRO A 93 -12.92 12.91 30.57
C PRO A 93 -12.06 12.72 29.31
N LEU A 94 -12.71 12.47 28.16
CA LEU A 94 -12.04 12.35 26.87
C LEU A 94 -11.63 13.73 26.35
N ASP A 95 -10.61 13.76 25.48
CA ASP A 95 -10.37 14.93 24.66
C ASP A 95 -11.49 15.04 23.61
N MET A 96 -12.51 15.82 23.93
CA MET A 96 -13.68 16.00 23.07
C MET A 96 -13.38 16.80 21.80
N ASN A 97 -12.32 17.61 21.78
CA ASN A 97 -11.89 18.30 20.57
C ASN A 97 -11.33 17.28 19.59
N TYR A 98 -10.41 16.43 20.04
CA TYR A 98 -9.86 15.35 19.21
C TYR A 98 -10.93 14.32 18.83
N MET A 99 -11.88 14.00 19.71
CA MET A 99 -13.02 13.12 19.38
C MET A 99 -13.87 13.70 18.25
N LEU A 100 -14.18 14.99 18.29
CA LEU A 100 -14.92 15.68 17.25
C LEU A 100 -14.16 15.70 15.91
N ASP A 101 -12.85 15.85 15.96
CA ASP A 101 -11.99 15.76 14.78
C ASP A 101 -12.02 14.35 14.17
N CYS A 102 -12.01 13.29 14.99
CA CYS A 102 -12.20 11.91 14.55
C CYS A 102 -13.57 11.70 13.87
N VAL A 103 -14.67 12.22 14.46
CA VAL A 103 -16.01 12.16 13.83
C VAL A 103 -16.00 12.81 12.44
N ARG A 104 -15.41 13.99 12.32
CA ARG A 104 -15.31 14.74 11.06
C ARG A 104 -14.41 14.04 10.05
N ARG A 105 -13.31 13.44 10.51
CA ARG A 105 -12.40 12.64 9.68
C ARG A 105 -13.12 11.44 9.08
N GLU A 106 -13.82 10.66 9.89
CA GLU A 106 -14.58 9.50 9.42
C GLU A 106 -15.69 9.90 8.43
N ARG A 107 -16.38 11.02 8.68
CA ARG A 107 -17.36 11.57 7.74
C ARG A 107 -16.75 11.93 6.38
N ARG A 108 -15.57 12.58 6.37
CA ARG A 108 -14.83 12.89 5.12
C ARG A 108 -14.39 11.62 4.41
N GLN A 109 -13.87 10.65 5.16
CA GLN A 109 -13.44 9.36 4.61
C GLN A 109 -14.60 8.58 3.99
N LEU A 110 -15.78 8.60 4.61
CA LEU A 110 -16.99 7.99 4.05
C LEU A 110 -17.35 8.60 2.69
N LYS A 111 -17.37 9.93 2.59
CA LYS A 111 -17.64 10.64 1.33
C LYS A 111 -16.62 10.28 0.25
N PHE A 112 -15.35 10.26 0.62
CA PHE A 112 -14.26 9.91 -0.29
C PHE A 112 -14.37 8.46 -0.78
N ASN A 113 -14.65 7.52 0.11
CA ASN A 113 -14.81 6.10 -0.24
C ASN A 113 -16.02 5.87 -1.15
N ALA A 114 -17.10 6.59 -0.92
CA ALA A 114 -18.30 6.51 -1.77
C ALA A 114 -18.04 6.96 -3.22
N GLU A 115 -17.12 7.92 -3.43
CA GLU A 115 -16.73 8.38 -4.77
C GLU A 115 -15.64 7.49 -5.39
N SER A 116 -14.64 7.08 -4.61
CA SER A 116 -13.40 6.49 -5.12
C SER A 116 -13.37 4.96 -5.13
N SER A 117 -14.24 4.30 -4.36
CA SER A 117 -14.23 2.83 -4.21
C SER A 117 -15.39 2.16 -4.93
N GLY A 118 -15.11 1.42 -6.00
CA GLY A 118 -16.12 0.61 -6.70
C GLY A 118 -16.78 -0.47 -5.83
N SER A 119 -16.10 -0.92 -4.77
CA SER A 119 -16.63 -1.91 -3.83
C SER A 119 -17.49 -1.31 -2.71
N PHE A 120 -17.55 0.01 -2.56
CA PHE A 120 -18.29 0.67 -1.48
C PHE A 120 -19.76 0.25 -1.46
N TYR A 121 -20.46 0.43 -2.57
CA TYR A 121 -21.86 0.07 -2.71
C TYR A 121 -22.07 -1.45 -2.77
N ALA A 122 -21.17 -2.17 -3.45
CA ALA A 122 -21.23 -3.63 -3.53
C ALA A 122 -21.16 -4.28 -2.14
N ASN A 123 -20.26 -3.83 -1.27
CA ASN A 123 -20.17 -4.32 0.11
C ASN A 123 -21.45 -4.03 0.91
N GLY A 124 -22.09 -2.88 0.68
CA GLY A 124 -23.38 -2.57 1.29
C GLY A 124 -24.47 -3.53 0.91
N VAL A 125 -24.61 -3.79 -0.39
CA VAL A 125 -25.60 -4.76 -0.90
C VAL A 125 -25.31 -6.17 -0.37
N ILE A 126 -24.03 -6.58 -0.31
CA ILE A 126 -23.64 -7.88 0.23
C ILE A 126 -24.00 -7.99 1.71
N ASN A 127 -23.71 -6.96 2.50
CA ASN A 127 -24.03 -6.95 3.94
C ASN A 127 -25.54 -7.00 4.19
N ASP A 128 -26.32 -6.22 3.45
CA ASP A 128 -27.79 -6.26 3.53
C ASP A 128 -28.33 -7.63 3.12
N PHE A 129 -27.82 -8.23 2.03
CA PHE A 129 -28.22 -9.56 1.60
C PHE A 129 -27.92 -10.65 2.64
N LEU A 130 -26.76 -10.57 3.30
CA LEU A 130 -26.34 -11.57 4.30
C LEU A 130 -27.05 -11.37 5.64
N PHE A 131 -27.15 -10.14 6.13
CA PHE A 131 -27.50 -9.84 7.51
C PHE A 131 -28.69 -8.89 7.66
N GLY A 132 -29.08 -8.20 6.61
CA GLY A 132 -30.19 -7.24 6.61
C GLY A 132 -31.57 -7.90 6.64
N LYS A 133 -32.58 -7.06 6.79
CA LYS A 133 -33.99 -7.48 6.72
C LYS A 133 -34.37 -7.83 5.29
N ARG A 134 -35.18 -8.88 5.14
CA ARG A 134 -35.56 -9.39 3.81
C ARG A 134 -36.46 -8.44 3.02
N ASP A 135 -37.00 -7.41 3.65
CA ASP A 135 -37.79 -6.36 3.01
C ASP A 135 -36.96 -5.22 2.42
N GLY A 136 -35.60 -5.29 2.56
CA GLY A 136 -34.67 -4.28 2.07
C GLY A 136 -34.69 -2.97 2.87
N SER A 137 -35.37 -2.92 4.02
CA SER A 137 -35.45 -1.70 4.83
C SER A 137 -34.08 -1.30 5.43
N THR A 138 -33.21 -2.25 5.73
CA THR A 138 -31.85 -1.99 6.25
C THR A 138 -30.92 -1.34 5.22
N LEU A 139 -31.14 -1.56 3.92
CA LEU A 139 -30.33 -0.94 2.87
C LEU A 139 -30.49 0.59 2.80
N LYS A 140 -31.63 1.12 3.25
CA LYS A 140 -31.90 2.57 3.26
C LYS A 140 -30.98 3.32 4.22
N ASP A 141 -30.53 2.67 5.28
CA ASP A 141 -29.72 3.27 6.35
C ASP A 141 -28.23 3.02 6.15
N PHE A 142 -27.87 2.36 5.04
CA PHE A 142 -26.49 2.01 4.76
C PHE A 142 -25.65 3.24 4.36
N GLY A 143 -24.58 3.51 5.15
CA GLY A 143 -23.56 4.51 4.81
C GLY A 143 -24.06 5.96 4.88
N THR A 144 -24.99 6.29 5.76
CA THR A 144 -25.54 7.63 5.85
C THR A 144 -24.63 8.61 6.59
N ILE A 145 -24.46 9.81 6.03
CA ILE A 145 -23.73 10.92 6.64
C ILE A 145 -24.43 11.41 7.92
N SER A 146 -25.77 11.24 8.00
CA SER A 146 -26.59 11.65 9.14
C SER A 146 -26.17 11.04 10.47
N GLU A 147 -25.57 9.84 10.46
CA GLU A 147 -25.11 9.19 11.69
C GLU A 147 -23.93 9.98 12.31
N TYR A 148 -23.01 10.46 11.47
CA TYR A 148 -21.93 11.32 11.96
C TYR A 148 -22.43 12.68 12.48
N GLU A 149 -23.50 13.24 11.90
CA GLU A 149 -24.14 14.48 12.40
C GLU A 149 -24.79 14.27 13.79
N LYS A 150 -25.26 13.05 14.08
CA LYS A 150 -25.72 12.67 15.42
C LYS A 150 -24.54 12.53 16.38
N LEU A 151 -23.45 11.90 15.94
CA LEU A 151 -22.24 11.69 16.74
C LEU A 151 -21.52 12.99 17.10
N GLU A 152 -21.58 14.02 16.25
CA GLU A 152 -21.07 15.36 16.59
C GLU A 152 -21.72 15.96 17.84
N LYS A 153 -22.90 15.47 18.23
CA LYS A 153 -23.68 15.92 19.39
C LYS A 153 -23.50 15.03 20.62
N TRP A 154 -22.77 13.93 20.49
CA TRP A 154 -22.57 13.03 21.62
C TRP A 154 -21.68 13.70 22.68
N THR A 155 -22.08 13.49 23.93
CA THR A 155 -21.36 13.98 25.10
C THR A 155 -20.20 13.05 25.49
N ASP A 156 -19.26 13.55 26.26
CA ASP A 156 -18.19 12.74 26.87
C ASP A 156 -18.73 11.49 27.58
N ALA A 157 -19.82 11.63 28.32
CA ALA A 157 -20.44 10.52 29.04
C ALA A 157 -20.94 9.41 28.10
N GLN A 158 -21.55 9.79 26.94
CA GLN A 158 -22.03 8.81 25.94
C GLN A 158 -20.87 8.07 25.29
N TRP A 159 -19.79 8.77 24.93
CA TRP A 159 -18.59 8.14 24.38
C TRP A 159 -17.90 7.21 25.36
N ARG A 160 -17.78 7.61 26.64
CA ARG A 160 -17.17 6.74 27.67
C ARG A 160 -18.03 5.52 27.97
N GLU A 161 -19.35 5.65 27.98
CA GLU A 161 -20.27 4.51 28.14
C GLU A 161 -20.13 3.53 26.97
N PHE A 162 -20.06 4.04 25.74
CA PHE A 162 -19.84 3.23 24.53
C PHE A 162 -18.49 2.50 24.57
N LEU A 163 -17.42 3.20 24.99
CA LEU A 163 -16.09 2.61 25.18
C LEU A 163 -16.11 1.49 26.25
N LYS A 164 -16.80 1.70 27.38
CA LYS A 164 -16.92 0.68 28.43
C LYS A 164 -17.67 -0.54 27.93
N GLN A 165 -18.82 -0.32 27.31
CA GLN A 165 -19.70 -1.40 26.86
C GLN A 165 -19.00 -2.34 25.86
N TRP A 166 -18.27 -1.79 24.91
CA TRP A 166 -17.79 -2.57 23.75
C TRP A 166 -16.30 -2.86 23.77
N ILE A 167 -15.49 -2.17 24.59
CA ILE A 167 -14.04 -2.31 24.55
C ILE A 167 -13.43 -2.51 25.95
N SER A 168 -13.46 -1.50 26.85
CA SER A 168 -12.66 -1.55 28.08
C SER A 168 -13.15 -2.58 29.11
N ASP A 169 -14.45 -2.80 29.18
CA ASP A 169 -15.09 -3.73 30.14
C ASP A 169 -15.67 -4.96 29.41
N ALA A 170 -15.55 -5.01 28.08
CA ALA A 170 -16.06 -6.11 27.28
C ALA A 170 -15.27 -7.42 27.55
N PRO A 171 -15.95 -8.58 27.62
CA PRO A 171 -15.28 -9.87 27.58
C PRO A 171 -14.44 -10.00 26.29
N HIS A 172 -13.20 -10.44 26.43
CA HIS A 172 -12.27 -10.56 25.31
C HIS A 172 -11.47 -11.85 25.36
N ILE A 173 -10.85 -12.18 24.24
CA ILE A 173 -9.88 -13.26 24.11
C ILE A 173 -8.58 -12.66 23.59
N SER A 174 -7.47 -12.94 24.26
CA SER A 174 -6.13 -12.55 23.80
C SER A 174 -5.32 -13.77 23.38
N LEU A 175 -4.72 -13.69 22.20
CA LEU A 175 -3.74 -14.66 21.70
C LEU A 175 -2.36 -14.02 21.69
N LEU A 176 -1.44 -14.58 22.48
CA LEU A 176 -0.05 -14.13 22.56
C LEU A 176 0.83 -15.03 21.67
N GLY A 177 1.20 -14.51 20.50
CA GLY A 177 1.99 -15.22 19.50
C GLY A 177 3.48 -15.20 19.82
N THR A 178 4.02 -16.34 20.26
CA THR A 178 5.44 -16.50 20.58
C THR A 178 6.13 -17.35 19.53
N PRO A 179 7.18 -16.89 18.85
CA PRO A 179 7.95 -17.71 17.93
C PRO A 179 8.67 -18.83 18.67
N SER A 180 8.54 -20.07 18.21
CA SER A 180 9.18 -21.25 18.80
C SER A 180 9.82 -22.12 17.72
N LYS A 181 11.16 -22.22 17.75
CA LYS A 181 11.91 -23.13 16.88
C LYS A 181 11.60 -24.59 17.22
N GLU A 182 11.52 -24.92 18.49
CA GLU A 182 11.19 -26.26 18.96
C GLU A 182 9.81 -26.72 18.47
N LEU A 183 8.79 -25.84 18.57
CA LEU A 183 7.47 -26.15 18.06
C LEU A 183 7.45 -26.33 16.55
N ALA A 184 8.20 -25.53 15.79
CA ALA A 184 8.33 -25.67 14.35
C ALA A 184 8.94 -27.03 13.96
N GLU A 185 10.04 -27.43 14.64
CA GLU A 185 10.67 -28.75 14.43
C GLU A 185 9.73 -29.89 14.81
N LYS A 186 9.01 -29.78 15.93
CA LYS A 186 8.02 -30.76 16.38
C LYS A 186 6.86 -30.89 15.40
N THR A 187 6.35 -29.77 14.90
CA THR A 187 5.25 -29.74 13.91
C THR A 187 5.69 -30.43 12.63
N LYS A 188 6.89 -30.12 12.13
CA LYS A 188 7.47 -30.76 10.94
C LYS A 188 7.61 -32.28 11.13
N ALA A 189 8.23 -32.69 12.22
CA ALA A 189 8.40 -34.12 12.52
C ALA A 189 7.05 -34.86 12.70
N SER A 190 6.07 -34.20 13.32
CA SER A 190 4.71 -34.74 13.48
C SER A 190 4.02 -34.91 12.13
N GLU A 191 4.15 -33.96 11.22
CA GLU A 191 3.59 -34.02 9.88
C GLU A 191 4.24 -35.13 9.04
N GLU A 192 5.57 -35.22 9.07
CA GLU A 192 6.31 -36.30 8.41
C GLU A 192 5.86 -37.70 8.92
N LYS A 193 5.70 -37.86 10.24
CA LYS A 193 5.18 -39.09 10.86
C LYS A 193 3.75 -39.36 10.44
N ARG A 194 2.88 -38.35 10.41
CA ARG A 194 1.48 -38.48 9.97
C ARG A 194 1.39 -38.96 8.52
N LEU A 195 2.21 -38.35 7.64
CA LEU A 195 2.25 -38.75 6.21
C LEU A 195 2.80 -40.16 6.03
N ALA A 196 3.85 -40.53 6.76
CA ALA A 196 4.40 -41.89 6.72
C ALA A 196 3.37 -42.92 7.18
N ALA A 197 2.73 -42.69 8.33
CA ALA A 197 1.69 -43.56 8.85
C ALA A 197 0.50 -43.69 7.88
N ARG A 198 0.09 -42.58 7.24
CA ARG A 198 -1.01 -42.63 6.25
C ARG A 198 -0.62 -43.40 4.99
N ARG A 199 0.63 -43.27 4.54
CA ARG A 199 1.14 -44.09 3.41
C ARG A 199 1.17 -45.59 3.74
N GLU A 200 1.61 -45.93 4.93
CA GLU A 200 1.65 -47.30 5.41
C GLU A 200 0.23 -47.89 5.52
N GLU A 201 -0.71 -47.17 6.14
CA GLU A 201 -2.13 -47.54 6.26
C GLU A 201 -2.77 -47.82 4.88
N LEU A 202 -2.52 -46.98 3.90
CA LEU A 202 -3.08 -47.10 2.56
C LEU A 202 -2.41 -48.24 1.76
N GLY A 203 -1.13 -48.42 1.96
CA GLY A 203 -0.34 -49.35 1.15
C GLY A 203 -0.36 -49.02 -0.35
N PRO A 204 0.33 -49.82 -1.18
CA PRO A 204 0.34 -49.59 -2.63
C PRO A 204 -1.06 -49.65 -3.27
N ALA A 205 -1.90 -50.57 -2.81
CA ALA A 205 -3.26 -50.78 -3.33
C ALA A 205 -4.19 -49.58 -2.99
N GLY A 206 -4.11 -49.07 -1.75
CA GLY A 206 -4.88 -47.90 -1.33
C GLY A 206 -4.45 -46.63 -2.06
N LEU A 207 -3.15 -46.43 -2.27
CA LEU A 207 -2.62 -45.34 -3.04
C LEU A 207 -3.07 -45.41 -4.51
N ALA A 208 -3.01 -46.58 -5.15
CA ALA A 208 -3.50 -46.78 -6.51
C ALA A 208 -5.01 -46.45 -6.63
N LYS A 209 -5.82 -46.93 -5.65
CA LYS A 209 -7.26 -46.63 -5.61
C LYS A 209 -7.54 -45.14 -5.47
N LEU A 210 -6.76 -44.41 -4.65
CA LEU A 210 -6.90 -42.95 -4.52
C LEU A 210 -6.44 -42.23 -5.78
N ALA A 211 -5.39 -42.71 -6.45
CA ALA A 211 -4.94 -42.14 -7.73
C ALA A 211 -6.02 -42.27 -8.81
N GLU A 212 -6.66 -43.48 -8.93
CA GLU A 212 -7.78 -43.67 -9.86
C GLU A 212 -9.00 -42.80 -9.50
N LYS A 213 -9.32 -42.65 -8.21
CA LYS A 213 -10.39 -41.76 -7.76
C LYS A 213 -10.09 -40.29 -8.13
N LEU A 214 -8.84 -39.84 -7.95
CA LEU A 214 -8.40 -38.50 -8.32
C LEU A 214 -8.49 -38.30 -9.83
N LYS A 215 -7.99 -39.26 -10.62
CA LYS A 215 -8.06 -39.24 -12.07
C LYS A 215 -9.50 -39.15 -12.59
N ALA A 216 -10.40 -39.97 -11.99
CA ALA A 216 -11.82 -39.91 -12.34
C ALA A 216 -12.49 -38.58 -11.96
N ALA A 217 -12.09 -37.98 -10.82
CA ALA A 217 -12.59 -36.67 -10.40
C ALA A 217 -12.09 -35.57 -11.34
N ILE A 218 -10.81 -35.60 -11.75
CA ILE A 218 -10.23 -34.66 -12.72
C ILE A 218 -10.96 -34.80 -14.05
N ALA A 219 -11.11 -36.01 -14.59
CA ALA A 219 -11.83 -36.25 -15.85
C ALA A 219 -13.30 -35.77 -15.81
N LYS A 220 -13.94 -35.82 -14.62
CA LYS A 220 -15.29 -35.29 -14.43
C LYS A 220 -15.33 -33.75 -14.39
N ASN A 221 -14.28 -33.11 -13.88
CA ASN A 221 -14.18 -31.64 -13.86
C ASN A 221 -13.71 -31.07 -15.21
N ASP A 222 -12.84 -31.80 -15.92
CA ASP A 222 -12.28 -31.39 -17.20
C ASP A 222 -13.21 -31.74 -18.39
N ILE A 223 -14.51 -31.73 -18.17
CA ILE A 223 -15.49 -31.88 -19.24
C ILE A 223 -15.43 -30.64 -20.12
N GLU A 224 -15.28 -30.83 -21.42
CA GLU A 224 -15.38 -29.76 -22.40
C GLU A 224 -16.74 -29.07 -22.30
N ILE A 225 -16.74 -27.79 -22.05
CA ILE A 225 -17.98 -27.01 -21.96
C ILE A 225 -18.56 -26.88 -23.37
N PRO A 226 -19.80 -27.32 -23.61
CA PRO A 226 -20.39 -27.22 -24.93
C PRO A 226 -20.45 -25.78 -25.44
N ASP A 227 -20.06 -25.55 -26.68
CA ASP A 227 -20.12 -24.25 -27.38
C ASP A 227 -21.47 -23.54 -27.19
N SER A 228 -22.58 -24.30 -27.17
CA SER A 228 -23.91 -23.77 -26.94
C SER A 228 -24.13 -23.14 -25.57
N ILE A 229 -23.28 -23.50 -24.57
CA ILE A 229 -23.27 -22.88 -23.24
C ILE A 229 -22.33 -21.68 -23.23
N LEU A 230 -21.12 -21.83 -23.76
CA LEU A 230 -20.13 -20.74 -23.83
C LEU A 230 -20.68 -19.53 -24.59
N ARG A 231 -21.36 -19.76 -25.71
CA ARG A 231 -21.93 -18.67 -26.54
C ARG A 231 -23.19 -18.01 -25.98
N LYS A 232 -23.75 -18.53 -24.86
CA LYS A 232 -24.81 -17.81 -24.14
C LYS A 232 -24.32 -16.58 -23.40
N TRP A 233 -23.03 -16.48 -23.17
CA TRP A 233 -22.37 -15.38 -22.48
C TRP A 233 -21.48 -14.65 -23.49
N PRO A 234 -22.04 -13.71 -24.28
CA PRO A 234 -21.25 -12.97 -25.24
C PRO A 234 -20.18 -12.16 -24.52
N VAL A 235 -18.98 -12.10 -25.09
CA VAL A 235 -17.96 -11.16 -24.64
C VAL A 235 -18.50 -9.74 -24.90
N PRO A 236 -18.55 -8.86 -23.89
CA PRO A 236 -18.96 -7.48 -24.11
C PRO A 236 -18.05 -6.82 -25.14
N GLY A 237 -18.64 -6.05 -26.06
CA GLY A 237 -17.84 -5.28 -27.02
C GLY A 237 -17.04 -4.17 -26.32
N VAL A 238 -15.95 -3.77 -26.94
CA VAL A 238 -15.07 -2.71 -26.41
C VAL A 238 -15.78 -1.37 -26.24
N GLU A 239 -16.89 -1.14 -26.95
CA GLU A 239 -17.76 0.02 -26.82
C GLU A 239 -18.50 0.08 -25.46
N SER A 240 -18.55 -1.04 -24.74
CA SER A 240 -19.09 -1.08 -23.36
C SER A 240 -18.13 -0.51 -22.32
N ILE A 241 -16.87 -0.31 -22.68
CA ILE A 241 -15.84 0.23 -21.78
C ILE A 241 -15.90 1.75 -21.84
N HIS A 242 -16.29 2.36 -20.73
CA HIS A 242 -16.34 3.80 -20.62
C HIS A 242 -15.22 4.30 -19.71
N PHE A 243 -14.38 5.17 -20.26
CA PHE A 243 -13.35 5.85 -19.51
C PHE A 243 -13.84 7.25 -19.12
N ILE A 244 -13.48 7.69 -17.90
CA ILE A 244 -13.61 9.10 -17.55
C ILE A 244 -12.44 9.83 -18.22
N GLU A 245 -12.75 10.65 -19.20
CA GLU A 245 -11.75 11.47 -19.87
C GLU A 245 -11.25 12.57 -18.95
N SER A 246 -9.94 12.67 -18.78
CA SER A 246 -9.33 13.82 -18.13
C SER A 246 -8.99 14.90 -19.16
N THR A 247 -9.09 16.16 -18.73
CA THR A 247 -8.67 17.30 -19.55
C THR A 247 -7.43 17.91 -18.93
N SER A 248 -6.28 17.77 -19.61
CA SER A 248 -5.01 18.30 -19.13
C SER A 248 -4.92 19.81 -19.32
N ALA A 249 -4.35 20.50 -18.31
CA ALA A 249 -3.90 21.88 -18.41
C ALA A 249 -2.53 22.05 -17.73
N ARG A 250 -1.76 23.05 -18.14
CA ARG A 250 -0.37 23.22 -17.69
C ARG A 250 -0.06 24.66 -17.35
N SER A 251 0.78 24.83 -16.33
CA SER A 251 1.34 26.12 -15.93
C SER A 251 2.86 26.02 -15.72
N GLY A 252 3.54 27.15 -15.81
CA GLY A 252 4.99 27.24 -15.60
C GLY A 252 5.79 26.30 -16.51
N LEU A 253 6.76 25.59 -15.93
CA LEU A 253 7.65 24.69 -16.68
C LEU A 253 6.92 23.52 -17.36
N ALA A 254 5.73 23.13 -16.89
CA ALA A 254 4.97 22.08 -17.54
C ALA A 254 4.53 22.44 -18.96
N LYS A 255 4.45 23.75 -19.30
CA LYS A 255 4.15 24.23 -20.66
C LYS A 255 5.19 23.79 -21.71
N GLN A 256 6.39 23.39 -21.27
CA GLN A 256 7.41 22.83 -22.18
C GLN A 256 6.96 21.49 -22.82
N LEU A 257 6.02 20.79 -22.21
CA LEU A 257 5.39 19.60 -22.79
C LEU A 257 4.28 19.92 -23.81
N GLY A 258 4.14 21.18 -24.19
CA GLY A 258 3.06 21.73 -25.01
C GLY A 258 1.95 22.33 -24.16
N THR A 259 1.26 23.34 -24.67
CA THR A 259 0.13 24.00 -24.00
C THR A 259 -1.16 23.52 -24.64
N PRO A 260 -2.03 22.81 -23.91
CA PRO A 260 -3.31 22.36 -24.44
C PRO A 260 -4.22 23.52 -24.85
N SER A 261 -5.03 23.33 -25.90
CA SER A 261 -6.04 24.31 -26.33
C SER A 261 -7.43 23.84 -25.91
N ASN A 262 -7.81 24.10 -24.66
CA ASN A 262 -9.11 23.69 -24.11
C ASN A 262 -9.64 24.72 -23.08
N GLY A 263 -10.86 24.47 -22.58
CA GLY A 263 -11.51 25.35 -21.59
C GLY A 263 -10.79 25.40 -20.26
N VAL A 264 -10.25 24.29 -19.79
CA VAL A 264 -9.52 24.16 -18.52
C VAL A 264 -8.20 24.94 -18.58
N GLN A 265 -7.48 24.89 -19.71
CA GLN A 265 -6.28 25.71 -19.89
C GLN A 265 -6.58 27.19 -19.78
N LYS A 266 -7.72 27.63 -20.32
CA LYS A 266 -8.15 29.04 -20.18
C LYS A 266 -8.41 29.43 -18.71
N VAL A 267 -8.88 28.49 -17.87
CA VAL A 267 -9.03 28.75 -16.43
C VAL A 267 -7.65 28.93 -15.79
N ILE A 268 -6.70 28.06 -16.08
CA ILE A 268 -5.32 28.16 -15.58
C ILE A 268 -4.63 29.43 -16.05
N ASP A 269 -4.83 29.85 -17.31
CA ASP A 269 -4.21 31.05 -17.89
C ASP A 269 -4.82 32.37 -17.38
N ARG A 270 -5.97 32.33 -16.68
CA ARG A 270 -6.54 33.51 -15.99
C ARG A 270 -5.80 33.86 -14.71
N SER A 271 -5.01 32.93 -14.17
CA SER A 271 -4.19 33.22 -12.99
C SER A 271 -3.21 34.36 -13.30
N SER A 272 -3.14 35.31 -12.40
CA SER A 272 -2.17 36.41 -12.50
C SER A 272 -0.74 35.97 -12.15
N ALA A 273 -0.57 34.80 -11.56
CA ALA A 273 0.72 34.28 -11.18
C ALA A 273 1.39 33.57 -12.37
N ASP A 274 2.47 34.16 -12.86
CA ASP A 274 3.42 33.46 -13.74
C ASP A 274 4.44 32.72 -12.87
N LEU A 275 4.03 31.58 -12.32
CA LEU A 275 4.91 30.77 -11.49
C LEU A 275 5.78 29.87 -12.39
N PRO A 276 7.12 29.93 -12.25
CA PRO A 276 8.01 29.09 -13.04
C PRO A 276 8.02 27.61 -12.61
N LEU A 277 7.18 27.21 -11.65
CA LEU A 277 7.06 25.85 -11.16
C LEU A 277 6.44 24.92 -12.22
N PHE A 278 6.89 23.67 -12.27
CA PHE A 278 6.24 22.65 -13.10
C PHE A 278 4.91 22.24 -12.46
N LEU A 279 3.79 22.73 -13.03
CA LEU A 279 2.43 22.41 -12.59
C LEU A 279 1.64 21.80 -13.73
N GLN A 280 1.16 20.57 -13.53
CA GLN A 280 0.23 19.91 -14.41
C GLN A 280 -1.09 19.68 -13.69
N PHE A 281 -2.18 20.00 -14.36
CA PHE A 281 -3.54 19.80 -13.88
C PHE A 281 -4.24 18.79 -14.77
N GLU A 282 -4.95 17.85 -14.14
CA GLU A 282 -5.86 16.92 -14.79
C GLU A 282 -7.27 17.20 -14.27
N HIS A 283 -8.10 17.77 -15.11
CA HIS A 283 -9.48 18.07 -14.78
C HIS A 283 -10.34 16.81 -14.94
N VAL A 284 -11.02 16.44 -13.86
CA VAL A 284 -12.01 15.35 -13.80
C VAL A 284 -13.19 15.79 -12.92
N PRO A 285 -14.40 15.24 -13.12
CA PRO A 285 -15.59 15.58 -12.31
C PRO A 285 -15.53 14.89 -10.93
N THR A 286 -14.61 15.32 -10.08
CA THR A 286 -14.43 14.83 -8.70
C THR A 286 -14.80 15.90 -7.68
N ASN A 287 -15.19 15.48 -6.48
CA ASN A 287 -15.43 16.37 -5.33
C ASN A 287 -14.17 16.55 -4.46
N PHE A 288 -13.06 15.93 -4.84
CA PHE A 288 -11.82 15.96 -4.09
C PHE A 288 -10.65 16.47 -4.94
N VAL A 289 -9.57 16.80 -4.27
CA VAL A 289 -8.32 17.20 -4.90
C VAL A 289 -7.25 16.18 -4.54
N HIS A 290 -6.59 15.64 -5.56
CA HIS A 290 -5.43 14.78 -5.40
C HIS A 290 -4.19 15.56 -5.83
N ILE A 291 -3.26 15.72 -4.91
CA ILE A 291 -1.99 16.42 -5.14
C ILE A 291 -0.87 15.41 -5.04
N THR A 292 0.00 15.40 -6.04
CA THR A 292 1.26 14.65 -6.01
C THR A 292 2.40 15.58 -6.33
N VAL A 293 3.36 15.70 -5.40
CA VAL A 293 4.65 16.36 -5.66
C VAL A 293 5.69 15.27 -5.87
N LEU A 294 6.20 15.20 -7.09
CA LEU A 294 7.23 14.24 -7.48
C LEU A 294 8.61 14.86 -7.39
N LEU A 295 9.53 14.11 -6.80
CA LEU A 295 10.92 14.46 -6.55
C LEU A 295 11.84 13.40 -7.18
N GLY A 296 12.73 13.81 -8.06
CA GLY A 296 13.82 12.96 -8.52
C GLY A 296 14.87 12.75 -7.41
N THR A 297 15.59 11.64 -7.47
CA THR A 297 16.67 11.33 -6.52
C THR A 297 18.07 11.42 -7.14
N SER A 298 18.22 11.98 -8.35
CA SER A 298 19.49 12.05 -9.08
C SER A 298 20.57 12.82 -8.31
N GLU A 299 20.19 13.92 -7.65
CA GLU A 299 21.11 14.78 -6.88
C GLU A 299 21.42 14.25 -5.48
N VAL A 300 20.74 13.20 -5.04
CA VAL A 300 21.03 12.54 -3.77
C VAL A 300 22.32 11.74 -3.91
N LYS A 301 23.32 12.03 -3.09
CA LYS A 301 24.57 11.27 -3.04
C LYS A 301 24.32 9.79 -2.79
N THR A 302 25.04 8.92 -3.47
CA THR A 302 24.87 7.46 -3.38
C THR A 302 24.95 6.95 -1.94
N GLU A 303 25.87 7.48 -1.13
CA GLU A 303 26.00 7.13 0.29
C GLU A 303 24.82 7.55 1.17
N HIS A 304 24.06 8.56 0.76
CA HIS A 304 22.87 9.04 1.49
C HIS A 304 21.55 8.37 1.06
N ARG A 305 21.51 7.70 -0.09
CA ARG A 305 20.27 7.05 -0.57
C ARG A 305 19.69 6.01 0.41
N PRO A 306 20.50 5.22 1.14
CA PRO A 306 19.97 4.31 2.15
C PRO A 306 19.31 4.99 3.36
N LEU A 307 19.43 6.33 3.53
CA LEU A 307 18.69 7.12 4.52
C LEU A 307 17.22 7.34 4.10
N LEU A 308 16.89 7.23 2.80
CA LEU A 308 15.55 7.52 2.28
C LEU A 308 14.42 6.82 3.04
N PRO A 309 14.52 5.54 3.44
CA PRO A 309 13.43 4.91 4.20
C PRO A 309 13.15 5.61 5.53
N LEU A 310 14.17 6.00 6.29
CA LEU A 310 14.00 6.74 7.54
C LEU A 310 13.47 8.16 7.30
N PHE A 311 14.00 8.84 6.30
CA PHE A 311 13.56 10.18 5.92
C PHE A 311 12.07 10.20 5.55
N MET A 312 11.63 9.23 4.74
CA MET A 312 10.25 9.11 4.30
C MET A 312 9.29 8.75 5.45
N ASP A 313 9.69 7.85 6.34
CA ASP A 313 8.91 7.43 7.49
C ASP A 313 8.66 8.59 8.47
N ASN A 314 9.68 9.42 8.68
CA ASN A 314 9.59 10.56 9.59
C ASN A 314 9.00 11.83 8.97
N PHE A 315 8.81 11.90 7.66
CA PHE A 315 8.47 13.14 6.97
C PHE A 315 7.25 13.88 7.56
N PHE A 316 6.19 13.16 7.90
CA PHE A 316 4.98 13.73 8.50
C PHE A 316 4.91 13.60 10.02
N ASN A 317 5.83 12.86 10.63
CA ASN A 317 5.87 12.61 12.08
C ASN A 317 7.00 13.40 12.75
N THR A 318 7.16 14.66 12.41
CA THR A 318 8.25 15.52 12.87
C THR A 318 7.73 16.87 13.31
N PRO A 319 8.36 17.54 14.30
CA PRO A 319 8.04 18.92 14.65
C PRO A 319 8.37 19.88 13.50
N ILE A 320 7.72 21.05 13.49
CA ILE A 320 8.03 22.15 12.56
C ILE A 320 8.36 23.43 13.31
N MET A 321 9.11 24.32 12.67
CA MET A 321 9.32 25.68 13.14
C MET A 321 8.30 26.60 12.43
N GLN A 322 7.37 27.17 13.17
CA GLN A 322 6.38 28.11 12.63
C GLN A 322 6.42 29.43 13.41
N ASN A 323 6.63 30.55 12.72
CA ASN A 323 6.70 31.88 13.33
C ASN A 323 7.68 31.98 14.52
N GLY A 324 8.81 31.26 14.45
CA GLY A 324 9.83 31.23 15.50
C GLY A 324 9.48 30.36 16.71
N GLN A 325 8.37 29.61 16.66
CA GLN A 325 7.97 28.64 17.68
C GLN A 325 8.04 27.21 17.15
N LYS A 326 8.56 26.29 17.96
CA LYS A 326 8.52 24.87 17.70
C LYS A 326 7.09 24.36 17.94
N ILE A 327 6.48 23.78 16.91
CA ILE A 327 5.21 23.04 17.01
C ILE A 327 5.57 21.55 17.09
N GLU A 328 5.15 20.89 18.15
CA GLU A 328 5.45 19.46 18.38
C GLU A 328 4.74 18.57 17.36
N PHE A 329 5.27 17.37 17.12
CA PHE A 329 4.77 16.50 16.06
C PHE A 329 3.31 16.10 16.25
N GLU A 330 2.85 15.95 17.50
CA GLU A 330 1.45 15.62 17.78
C GLU A 330 0.49 16.69 17.29
N GLU A 331 0.83 17.95 17.48
CA GLU A 331 0.04 19.08 17.00
C GLU A 331 0.12 19.18 15.46
N VAL A 332 1.29 18.91 14.86
CA VAL A 332 1.46 18.87 13.40
C VAL A 332 0.56 17.80 12.79
N VAL A 333 0.59 16.58 13.31
CA VAL A 333 -0.23 15.46 12.82
C VAL A 333 -1.71 15.75 12.99
N THR A 334 -2.12 16.26 14.17
CA THR A 334 -3.52 16.62 14.44
C THR A 334 -4.04 17.64 13.41
N ARG A 335 -3.27 18.69 13.13
CA ARG A 335 -3.66 19.72 12.13
C ARG A 335 -3.67 19.15 10.70
N LEU A 336 -2.71 18.32 10.34
CA LEU A 336 -2.71 17.63 9.04
C LEU A 336 -3.97 16.77 8.86
N GLU A 337 -4.38 16.05 9.91
CA GLU A 337 -5.60 15.22 9.89
C GLU A 337 -6.89 16.03 9.82
N GLN A 338 -6.91 17.25 10.38
CA GLN A 338 -8.02 18.19 10.24
C GLN A 338 -8.17 18.72 8.81
N ASP A 339 -7.05 18.91 8.10
CA ASP A 339 -7.01 19.54 6.78
C ASP A 339 -7.04 18.54 5.62
N THR A 340 -6.84 17.24 5.87
CA THR A 340 -6.68 16.24 4.81
C THR A 340 -7.62 15.05 4.98
N ILE A 341 -7.78 14.28 3.91
CA ILE A 341 -8.37 12.94 3.92
C ILE A 341 -7.26 11.91 4.12
N SER A 342 -6.18 12.05 3.35
CA SER A 342 -4.98 11.25 3.49
C SER A 342 -3.75 12.02 3.04
N TYR A 343 -2.60 11.62 3.57
CA TYR A 343 -1.29 12.10 3.17
C TYR A 343 -0.26 10.99 3.33
N CYS A 344 0.73 10.96 2.44
CA CYS A 344 1.84 10.03 2.56
C CYS A 344 3.06 10.49 1.76
N MET A 345 4.23 9.97 2.11
CA MET A 345 5.44 10.04 1.32
C MET A 345 5.86 8.63 0.92
N THR A 346 5.95 8.38 -0.37
CA THR A 346 6.21 7.03 -0.91
C THR A 346 7.35 7.06 -1.93
N GLY A 347 7.94 5.89 -2.20
CA GLY A 347 8.70 5.71 -3.44
C GLY A 347 7.76 5.91 -4.62
N GLY A 348 8.13 6.74 -5.59
CA GLY A 348 7.28 7.28 -6.65
C GLY A 348 6.59 6.32 -7.61
N GLY A 349 6.53 5.00 -7.25
CA GLY A 349 6.21 3.93 -8.15
C GLY A 349 4.86 3.97 -8.86
N ARG A 350 3.73 4.02 -8.13
CA ARG A 350 2.43 3.78 -8.79
C ARG A 350 1.79 5.02 -9.42
N ALA A 351 1.84 6.16 -8.74
CA ALA A 351 1.12 7.35 -9.20
C ALA A 351 1.75 8.02 -10.43
N MET A 352 3.09 7.96 -10.55
CA MET A 352 3.85 8.65 -11.59
C MET A 352 4.75 7.69 -12.41
N ASN A 353 4.67 6.39 -12.14
CA ASN A 353 5.50 5.34 -12.76
C ASN A 353 7.01 5.68 -12.75
N ASP A 354 7.49 6.25 -11.64
CA ASP A 354 8.88 6.60 -11.42
C ASP A 354 9.42 5.91 -10.16
N PRO A 355 9.87 4.65 -10.24
CA PRO A 355 10.38 3.90 -9.10
C PRO A 355 11.62 4.52 -8.45
N GLU A 356 12.43 5.26 -9.22
CA GLU A 356 13.62 5.96 -8.71
C GLU A 356 13.28 7.24 -7.97
N GLY A 357 12.09 7.82 -8.19
CA GLY A 357 11.62 9.02 -7.54
C GLY A 357 11.00 8.81 -6.16
N ILE A 358 10.59 9.91 -5.55
CA ILE A 358 9.80 9.98 -4.33
C ILE A 358 8.58 10.85 -4.60
N ALA A 359 7.43 10.47 -4.06
CA ALA A 359 6.20 11.22 -4.18
C ALA A 359 5.67 11.62 -2.81
N ILE A 360 5.35 12.90 -2.64
CA ILE A 360 4.54 13.43 -1.55
C ILE A 360 3.11 13.55 -2.07
N GLN A 361 2.17 12.89 -1.40
CA GLN A 361 0.80 12.79 -1.87
C GLN A 361 -0.19 13.27 -0.82
N PHE A 362 -1.20 13.99 -1.28
CA PHE A 362 -2.32 14.46 -0.47
C PHE A 362 -3.65 14.22 -1.17
N GLN A 363 -4.67 13.94 -0.38
CA GLN A 363 -6.06 13.93 -0.80
C GLN A 363 -6.86 14.84 0.12
N VAL A 364 -7.57 15.82 -0.44
CA VAL A 364 -8.21 16.88 0.33
C VAL A 364 -9.55 17.29 -0.27
N GLU A 365 -10.38 17.95 0.53
CA GLU A 365 -11.53 18.71 0.02
C GLU A 365 -11.03 20.00 -0.69
N PRO A 366 -11.74 20.51 -1.72
CA PRO A 366 -11.29 21.66 -2.51
C PRO A 366 -11.00 22.94 -1.67
N GLU A 367 -11.73 23.13 -0.59
CA GLU A 367 -11.58 24.27 0.32
C GLU A 367 -10.25 24.25 1.08
N LYS A 368 -9.62 23.07 1.18
CA LYS A 368 -8.33 22.85 1.86
C LYS A 368 -7.13 22.88 0.91
N TYR A 369 -7.35 23.10 -0.37
CA TYR A 369 -6.32 23.06 -1.39
C TYR A 369 -5.12 23.99 -1.10
N ALA A 370 -5.37 25.27 -0.83
CA ALA A 370 -4.30 26.22 -0.52
C ALA A 370 -3.58 25.89 0.80
N ALA A 371 -4.33 25.51 1.83
CA ALA A 371 -3.76 25.15 3.13
C ALA A 371 -2.81 23.94 3.02
N VAL A 372 -3.13 22.97 2.16
CA VAL A 372 -2.26 21.81 1.95
C VAL A 372 -0.98 22.16 1.20
N VAL A 373 -1.01 23.11 0.27
CA VAL A 373 0.24 23.58 -0.37
C VAL A 373 1.15 24.27 0.66
N GLU A 374 0.58 24.99 1.62
CA GLU A 374 1.35 25.53 2.76
C GLU A 374 1.90 24.42 3.65
N TRP A 375 1.14 23.34 3.90
CA TRP A 375 1.64 22.16 4.60
C TRP A 375 2.80 21.49 3.86
N ILE A 376 2.71 21.32 2.53
CA ILE A 376 3.82 20.80 1.72
C ILE A 376 5.07 21.63 1.95
N ARG A 377 4.95 22.96 1.89
CA ARG A 377 6.07 23.87 2.14
C ARG A 377 6.63 23.70 3.55
N ALA A 378 5.77 23.71 4.56
CA ALA A 378 6.19 23.60 5.95
C ALA A 378 6.93 22.28 6.22
N MET A 379 6.40 21.16 5.72
CA MET A 379 7.06 19.85 5.87
C MET A 379 8.40 19.78 5.14
N MET A 380 8.52 20.41 3.97
CA MET A 380 9.77 20.43 3.20
C MET A 380 10.87 21.28 3.83
N PHE A 381 10.52 22.46 4.38
CA PHE A 381 11.51 23.48 4.73
C PHE A 381 11.56 23.84 6.22
N ASP A 382 10.44 23.72 6.92
CA ASP A 382 10.32 24.15 8.31
C ASP A 382 10.34 22.96 9.30
N SER A 383 10.38 21.70 8.79
CA SER A 383 10.48 20.50 9.61
C SER A 383 11.82 20.42 10.35
N ILE A 384 11.78 19.88 11.57
CA ILE A 384 12.95 19.76 12.45
C ILE A 384 13.27 18.27 12.60
N PHE A 385 14.49 17.85 12.25
CA PHE A 385 14.95 16.52 12.56
C PHE A 385 15.16 16.39 14.06
N ASP A 386 14.27 15.67 14.71
CA ASP A 386 14.27 15.43 16.15
C ASP A 386 14.82 14.04 16.45
N GLU A 387 15.81 13.95 17.35
CA GLU A 387 16.50 12.68 17.66
C GLU A 387 15.54 11.61 18.22
N ALA A 388 14.59 12.01 19.07
CA ALA A 388 13.61 11.08 19.63
C ALA A 388 12.70 10.50 18.52
N ARG A 389 12.26 11.35 17.59
CA ARG A 389 11.46 10.94 16.43
C ARG A 389 12.21 10.01 15.48
N LEU A 390 13.49 10.31 15.23
CA LEU A 390 14.35 9.45 14.41
C LEU A 390 14.59 8.08 15.07
N ASN A 391 14.76 8.03 16.38
CA ASN A 391 14.88 6.78 17.12
C ASN A 391 13.59 5.96 17.06
N ALA A 392 12.42 6.58 17.23
CA ALA A 392 11.12 5.92 17.10
C ALA A 392 10.91 5.35 15.68
N GLY A 393 11.16 6.13 14.63
CA GLY A 393 11.09 5.66 13.24
C GLY A 393 12.07 4.51 12.94
N LEU A 394 13.32 4.60 13.44
CA LEU A 394 14.28 3.51 13.33
C LEU A 394 13.84 2.24 14.06
N ALA A 395 13.22 2.38 15.24
CA ALA A 395 12.71 1.23 15.99
C ALA A 395 11.60 0.51 15.20
N LYS A 396 10.65 1.25 14.62
CA LYS A 396 9.58 0.71 13.74
C LYS A 396 10.18 -0.01 12.52
N ILE A 397 11.04 0.65 11.76
CA ILE A 397 11.67 0.04 10.57
C ILE A 397 12.43 -1.24 10.94
N LEU A 398 13.14 -1.25 12.07
CA LEU A 398 13.90 -2.42 12.51
C LEU A 398 13.00 -3.56 13.01
N ALA A 399 11.83 -3.25 13.59
CA ALA A 399 10.84 -4.24 14.01
C ALA A 399 10.22 -4.97 12.81
N ASP A 400 10.00 -4.29 11.68
CA ASP A 400 9.40 -4.85 10.47
C ASP A 400 10.37 -5.70 9.64
N ILE A 401 11.68 -5.48 9.75
CA ILE A 401 12.69 -6.20 8.95
C ILE A 401 12.62 -7.74 9.11
N PRO A 402 12.48 -8.32 10.31
CA PRO A 402 12.38 -9.77 10.46
C PRO A 402 11.22 -10.38 9.67
N GLU A 403 10.06 -9.73 9.65
CA GLU A 403 8.90 -10.19 8.89
C GLU A 403 9.13 -10.04 7.38
N ALA A 404 9.64 -8.89 6.92
CA ALA A 404 9.99 -8.69 5.52
C ALA A 404 11.01 -9.72 5.01
N LYS A 405 11.94 -10.16 5.86
CA LYS A 405 12.93 -11.22 5.54
C LYS A 405 12.34 -12.62 5.49
N ARG A 406 11.20 -12.87 6.14
CA ARG A 406 10.47 -14.14 6.06
C ARG A 406 9.47 -14.17 4.91
N ASN A 407 9.22 -13.05 4.29
CA ASN A 407 8.35 -12.98 3.12
C ASN A 407 9.13 -13.31 1.85
N GLY A 408 8.90 -14.49 1.27
CA GLY A 408 9.62 -14.99 0.10
C GLY A 408 9.47 -14.09 -1.12
N ASN A 409 8.29 -13.49 -1.31
CA ASN A 409 8.05 -12.56 -2.42
C ASN A 409 8.87 -11.26 -2.26
N SER A 410 8.88 -10.66 -1.08
CA SER A 410 9.67 -9.47 -0.79
C SER A 410 11.18 -9.72 -0.93
N MET A 411 11.64 -10.90 -0.50
CA MET A 411 13.05 -11.28 -0.64
C MET A 411 13.44 -11.53 -2.09
N MET A 412 12.57 -12.14 -2.88
CA MET A 412 12.77 -12.36 -4.31
C MET A 412 13.00 -11.04 -5.05
N TYR A 413 12.12 -10.04 -4.86
CA TYR A 413 12.29 -8.71 -5.46
C TYR A 413 13.49 -7.94 -4.90
N ALA A 414 13.85 -8.14 -3.63
CA ALA A 414 15.06 -7.54 -3.06
C ALA A 414 16.34 -8.09 -3.71
N VAL A 415 16.39 -9.40 -3.98
CA VAL A 415 17.50 -10.04 -4.70
C VAL A 415 17.55 -9.58 -6.15
N ASP A 416 16.41 -9.49 -6.82
CA ASP A 416 16.30 -8.96 -8.19
C ASP A 416 16.90 -7.52 -8.27
N ALA A 417 16.50 -6.63 -7.36
CA ALA A 417 17.06 -5.29 -7.29
C ALA A 417 18.57 -5.27 -7.00
N MET A 418 19.05 -6.19 -6.18
CA MET A 418 20.49 -6.30 -5.89
C MET A 418 21.31 -6.74 -7.11
N ILE A 419 20.74 -7.55 -7.98
CA ILE A 419 21.40 -8.07 -9.19
C ILE A 419 21.30 -7.05 -10.33
N HIS A 420 20.09 -6.59 -10.63
CA HIS A 420 19.80 -5.86 -11.85
C HIS A 420 20.01 -4.34 -11.76
N LEU A 421 20.19 -3.77 -10.56
CA LEU A 421 20.31 -2.32 -10.40
C LEU A 421 21.72 -1.93 -9.91
N GLU A 422 22.17 -0.76 -10.38
CA GLU A 422 23.43 -0.15 -9.96
C GLU A 422 23.38 0.34 -8.50
N ARG A 423 24.55 0.62 -7.93
CA ARG A 423 24.70 1.07 -6.54
C ARG A 423 23.99 2.40 -6.28
N ASP A 424 23.89 3.24 -7.30
CA ASP A 424 23.26 4.56 -7.22
C ASP A 424 21.74 4.54 -7.55
N SER A 425 21.13 3.36 -7.64
CA SER A 425 19.67 3.23 -7.70
C SER A 425 19.03 3.45 -6.33
N SER A 426 18.01 4.31 -6.28
CA SER A 426 17.20 4.54 -5.09
C SER A 426 16.29 3.36 -4.78
N VAL A 427 15.87 2.60 -5.79
CA VAL A 427 15.12 1.34 -5.63
C VAL A 427 15.99 0.32 -4.89
N LYS A 428 17.23 0.13 -5.34
CA LYS A 428 18.21 -0.76 -4.69
C LYS A 428 18.49 -0.31 -3.25
N ALA A 429 18.72 0.99 -3.04
CA ALA A 429 19.02 1.54 -1.72
C ALA A 429 17.89 1.35 -0.70
N ARG A 430 16.62 1.30 -1.16
CA ARG A 430 15.44 1.09 -0.32
C ARG A 430 15.01 -0.37 -0.17
N CYS A 431 15.65 -1.31 -0.87
CA CYS A 431 15.26 -2.72 -0.79
C CYS A 431 15.51 -3.33 0.61
N THR A 432 14.80 -4.40 0.94
CA THR A 432 14.84 -5.05 2.27
C THR A 432 16.25 -5.45 2.69
N LEU A 433 17.09 -5.92 1.77
CA LEU A 433 18.46 -6.36 2.07
C LEU A 433 19.38 -5.21 2.48
N VAL A 434 19.34 -4.09 1.75
CA VAL A 434 20.11 -2.88 2.08
C VAL A 434 19.58 -2.27 3.37
N LYS A 435 18.26 -2.12 3.48
CA LYS A 435 17.58 -1.59 4.66
C LYS A 435 17.96 -2.36 5.94
N ALA A 436 17.98 -3.69 5.88
CA ALA A 436 18.30 -4.54 7.02
C ALA A 436 19.71 -4.34 7.58
N ILE A 437 20.68 -4.04 6.72
CA ILE A 437 22.08 -3.82 7.14
C ILE A 437 22.26 -2.36 7.56
N TYR A 438 21.78 -1.44 6.74
CA TYR A 438 22.03 -0.02 6.92
C TYR A 438 21.34 0.55 8.17
N MET A 439 20.07 0.23 8.41
CA MET A 439 19.32 0.75 9.57
C MET A 439 19.91 0.28 10.90
N LYS A 440 20.45 -0.93 10.98
CA LYS A 440 21.19 -1.39 12.17
C LYS A 440 22.44 -0.59 12.45
N ARG A 441 23.19 -0.21 11.39
CA ARG A 441 24.38 0.64 11.51
C ARG A 441 23.97 2.06 11.88
N LEU A 442 22.92 2.57 11.26
CA LEU A 442 22.40 3.91 11.50
C LEU A 442 21.91 4.08 12.95
N LYS A 443 21.23 3.08 13.54
CA LYS A 443 20.85 3.10 14.96
C LYS A 443 22.04 3.25 15.88
N LYS A 444 23.14 2.53 15.60
CA LYS A 444 24.36 2.64 16.39
C LYS A 444 25.04 4.00 16.21
N LEU A 445 24.99 4.55 15.01
CA LEU A 445 25.59 5.86 14.71
C LEU A 445 24.77 6.98 15.36
N LEU A 446 23.45 6.94 15.25
CA LEU A 446 22.56 7.93 15.88
C LEU A 446 22.78 8.00 17.39
N ALA A 447 22.97 6.86 18.05
CA ALA A 447 23.25 6.80 19.49
C ALA A 447 24.63 7.34 19.90
N LYS A 448 25.62 7.37 18.99
CA LYS A 448 26.99 7.81 19.27
C LYS A 448 27.30 9.21 18.76
N GLU A 449 26.77 9.55 17.62
CA GLU A 449 27.09 10.74 16.84
C GLU A 449 25.79 11.30 16.21
N PRO A 450 24.79 11.72 17.00
CA PRO A 450 23.50 12.19 16.48
C PRO A 450 23.67 13.33 15.47
N GLU A 451 24.56 14.28 15.74
CA GLU A 451 24.81 15.43 14.86
C GLU A 451 25.27 15.02 13.44
N THR A 452 26.01 13.92 13.34
CA THR A 452 26.43 13.37 12.04
C THR A 452 25.22 12.91 11.24
N VAL A 453 24.30 12.18 11.85
CA VAL A 453 23.07 11.67 11.20
C VAL A 453 22.14 12.82 10.82
N LEU A 454 21.96 13.78 11.73
CA LEU A 454 21.17 15.00 11.47
C LEU A 454 21.74 15.78 10.27
N SER A 455 23.06 15.96 10.21
CA SER A 455 23.73 16.62 9.08
C SER A 455 23.52 15.89 7.75
N TRP A 456 23.52 14.55 7.76
CA TRP A 456 23.23 13.76 6.56
C TRP A 456 21.77 13.91 6.09
N LEU A 457 20.83 13.91 7.02
CA LEU A 457 19.41 14.13 6.72
C LEU A 457 19.17 15.54 6.18
N GLU A 458 19.85 16.56 6.73
CA GLU A 458 19.83 17.92 6.20
C GLU A 458 20.40 18.01 4.78
N THR A 459 21.49 17.30 4.52
CA THR A 459 22.09 17.22 3.19
C THR A 459 21.14 16.54 2.20
N LEU A 460 20.49 15.46 2.62
CA LEU A 460 19.49 14.75 1.85
C LEU A 460 18.29 15.67 1.53
N ARG A 461 17.75 16.38 2.53
CA ARG A 461 16.66 17.34 2.39
C ARG A 461 16.99 18.42 1.36
N LYS A 462 18.18 19.01 1.47
CA LYS A 462 18.65 20.06 0.54
C LYS A 462 18.83 19.53 -0.89
N SER A 463 19.19 18.28 -1.07
CA SER A 463 19.32 17.65 -2.39
C SER A 463 17.96 17.35 -3.03
N LEU A 464 16.95 17.03 -2.22
CA LEU A 464 15.60 16.68 -2.71
C LEU A 464 14.76 17.92 -3.01
N PHE A 465 14.75 18.91 -2.09
CA PHE A 465 13.83 20.03 -2.13
C PHE A 465 14.44 21.27 -2.80
N THR A 466 14.77 21.11 -4.07
CA THR A 466 15.22 22.20 -4.93
C THR A 466 14.13 22.51 -5.96
N PHE A 467 14.03 23.78 -6.36
CA PHE A 467 13.04 24.24 -7.32
C PHE A 467 13.04 23.41 -8.62
N ASN A 468 14.23 23.16 -9.17
CA ASN A 468 14.42 22.43 -10.42
C ASN A 468 14.13 20.92 -10.32
N ASN A 469 13.90 20.40 -9.12
CA ASN A 469 13.54 18.99 -8.87
C ASN A 469 12.04 18.79 -8.62
N LEU A 470 11.28 19.88 -8.40
CA LEU A 470 9.85 19.79 -8.05
C LEU A 470 8.97 19.68 -9.29
N ARG A 471 8.06 18.71 -9.26
CA ARG A 471 6.94 18.57 -10.21
C ARG A 471 5.66 18.34 -9.43
N ALA A 472 4.65 19.15 -9.68
CA ALA A 472 3.35 18.98 -9.07
C ALA A 472 2.31 18.55 -10.11
N LEU A 473 1.56 17.51 -9.77
CA LEU A 473 0.37 17.05 -10.47
C LEU A 473 -0.83 17.26 -9.56
N VAL A 474 -1.85 17.93 -10.09
CA VAL A 474 -3.12 18.18 -9.40
C VAL A 474 -4.25 17.57 -10.20
N ILE A 475 -4.95 16.59 -9.63
CA ILE A 475 -6.15 15.99 -10.24
C ILE A 475 -7.36 16.50 -9.45
N ALA A 476 -8.26 17.22 -10.11
CA ALA A 476 -9.39 17.88 -9.46
C ALA A 476 -10.44 18.33 -10.48
N ASN A 477 -11.59 18.77 -9.97
CA ASN A 477 -12.46 19.65 -10.74
C ASN A 477 -11.85 21.07 -10.75
N VAL A 478 -10.95 21.32 -11.70
CA VAL A 478 -10.11 22.52 -11.76
C VAL A 478 -10.96 23.82 -11.81
N GLU A 479 -12.14 23.76 -12.42
CA GLU A 479 -13.04 24.90 -12.53
C GLU A 479 -13.63 25.36 -11.18
N LYS A 480 -13.63 24.44 -10.19
CA LYS A 480 -14.09 24.69 -8.82
C LYS A 480 -12.95 25.02 -7.84
N LEU A 481 -11.68 24.95 -8.29
CA LEU A 481 -10.56 25.27 -7.41
C LEU A 481 -10.39 26.79 -7.25
N PRO A 482 -10.31 27.30 -6.03
CA PRO A 482 -9.92 28.67 -5.81
C PRO A 482 -8.43 28.83 -6.15
N ASP A 483 -8.11 29.77 -7.04
CA ASP A 483 -6.74 30.19 -7.37
C ASP A 483 -5.76 29.03 -7.61
N PRO A 484 -6.03 28.13 -8.59
CA PRO A 484 -5.32 26.85 -8.73
C PRO A 484 -3.80 26.99 -8.92
N VAL A 485 -3.32 28.09 -9.48
CA VAL A 485 -1.89 28.37 -9.68
C VAL A 485 -1.34 29.21 -8.52
N GLU A 486 -2.07 30.25 -8.10
CA GLU A 486 -1.64 31.18 -7.03
C GLU A 486 -1.35 30.45 -5.72
N ALA A 487 -2.09 29.41 -5.40
CA ALA A 487 -1.91 28.59 -4.19
C ALA A 487 -0.48 28.04 -4.05
N TRP A 488 0.27 27.88 -5.14
CA TRP A 488 1.64 27.34 -5.13
C TRP A 488 2.73 28.41 -4.90
N LYS A 489 2.38 29.67 -4.90
CA LYS A 489 3.34 30.77 -4.70
C LYS A 489 4.13 30.67 -3.39
N PRO A 490 3.54 30.29 -2.24
CA PRO A 490 4.29 30.12 -1.00
C PRO A 490 5.37 29.05 -1.10
N LEU A 491 5.14 27.95 -1.85
CA LEU A 491 6.08 26.83 -1.97
C LEU A 491 7.43 27.27 -2.55
N ILE A 492 7.43 28.13 -3.55
CA ILE A 492 8.65 28.54 -4.25
C ILE A 492 9.27 29.83 -3.67
N ALA A 493 8.68 30.42 -2.65
CA ALA A 493 9.19 31.64 -2.04
C ALA A 493 10.60 31.40 -1.44
N GLY A 494 11.59 32.18 -1.91
CA GLY A 494 12.97 32.06 -1.49
C GLY A 494 13.81 30.99 -2.19
N MET A 495 13.24 30.24 -3.15
CA MET A 495 13.98 29.27 -3.94
C MET A 495 14.73 29.93 -5.12
N ASP A 496 15.85 29.32 -5.52
CA ASP A 496 16.51 29.67 -6.79
C ASP A 496 15.71 29.10 -7.97
N THR A 497 14.96 29.96 -8.65
CA THR A 497 14.11 29.60 -9.78
C THR A 497 14.82 29.66 -11.14
N LYS A 498 16.13 29.96 -11.16
CA LYS A 498 16.91 30.10 -12.41
C LYS A 498 17.58 28.82 -12.85
N SER A 499 17.73 27.85 -11.92
CA SER A 499 18.34 26.56 -12.23
C SER A 499 17.50 25.79 -13.25
N PRO A 500 18.12 25.15 -14.27
CA PRO A 500 17.40 24.34 -15.25
C PRO A 500 16.72 23.14 -14.59
N HIS A 501 15.53 22.79 -15.08
CA HIS A 501 14.77 21.67 -14.55
C HIS A 501 15.49 20.35 -14.71
N LEU A 502 15.64 19.56 -13.64
CA LEU A 502 16.31 18.28 -13.66
C LEU A 502 15.45 17.23 -14.37
N PRO A 503 16.01 16.38 -15.23
CA PRO A 503 15.28 15.28 -15.82
C PRO A 503 14.96 14.22 -14.74
N LEU A 504 13.81 13.55 -14.87
CA LEU A 504 13.56 12.33 -14.10
C LEU A 504 14.43 11.19 -14.65
N VAL A 505 15.07 10.47 -13.76
CA VAL A 505 15.93 9.34 -14.10
C VAL A 505 15.11 8.06 -14.04
N LYS A 506 14.94 7.41 -15.18
CA LYS A 506 14.25 6.12 -15.27
C LYS A 506 15.08 5.00 -14.65
N MET A 507 14.41 3.97 -14.15
CA MET A 507 15.09 2.78 -13.61
C MET A 507 15.97 2.09 -14.66
N SER A 508 15.58 2.11 -15.93
CA SER A 508 16.38 1.61 -17.07
C SER A 508 17.74 2.30 -17.25
N GLN A 509 17.92 3.50 -16.70
CA GLN A 509 19.18 4.23 -16.67
C GLN A 509 20.05 3.89 -15.44
N ARG A 510 19.55 3.05 -14.54
CA ARG A 510 20.22 2.58 -13.32
C ARG A 510 20.41 1.06 -13.32
N LEU A 511 20.40 0.44 -14.49
CA LEU A 511 20.63 -0.99 -14.64
C LEU A 511 22.13 -1.29 -14.51
N SER A 512 22.43 -2.32 -13.73
CA SER A 512 23.74 -2.97 -13.71
C SER A 512 24.06 -3.67 -15.04
N PRO A 513 25.29 -4.13 -15.30
CA PRO A 513 25.58 -4.97 -16.45
C PRO A 513 24.65 -6.18 -16.58
N ASP A 514 24.30 -6.82 -15.43
CA ASP A 514 23.35 -7.95 -15.40
C ASP A 514 21.91 -7.49 -15.65
N GLY A 515 21.55 -6.27 -15.27
CA GLY A 515 20.27 -5.66 -15.61
C GLY A 515 20.14 -5.35 -17.08
N HIS A 516 21.23 -4.95 -17.76
CA HIS A 516 21.23 -4.77 -19.21
C HIS A 516 21.13 -6.11 -19.97
N ASN A 517 21.67 -7.18 -19.40
CA ASN A 517 21.65 -8.51 -19.98
C ASN A 517 21.17 -9.56 -18.97
N PRO A 518 19.87 -9.53 -18.60
CA PRO A 518 19.32 -10.50 -17.66
C PRO A 518 19.49 -11.92 -18.23
N GLY A 519 19.89 -12.86 -17.38
CA GLY A 519 20.16 -14.24 -17.77
C GLY A 519 21.64 -14.58 -17.93
N THR A 520 22.55 -13.62 -18.05
CA THR A 520 24.01 -13.89 -18.03
C THR A 520 24.50 -14.42 -16.68
N TYR A 521 23.82 -14.04 -15.61
CA TYR A 521 24.09 -14.52 -14.26
C TYR A 521 23.66 -15.97 -14.03
N GLY A 522 22.84 -16.54 -14.93
CA GLY A 522 22.24 -17.86 -14.74
C GLY A 522 21.09 -17.80 -13.73
N ALA A 523 21.19 -18.57 -12.64
CA ALA A 523 20.20 -18.60 -11.60
C ALA A 523 20.81 -18.31 -10.22
N VAL A 524 20.13 -17.50 -9.42
CA VAL A 524 20.47 -17.24 -8.01
C VAL A 524 19.43 -17.92 -7.12
N ILE A 525 19.87 -18.83 -6.27
CA ILE A 525 19.01 -19.55 -5.34
C ILE A 525 19.32 -19.06 -3.93
N VAL A 526 18.30 -18.53 -3.24
CA VAL A 526 18.41 -18.08 -1.87
C VAL A 526 17.62 -19.02 -0.97
N PRO A 527 18.27 -19.85 -0.16
CA PRO A 527 17.57 -20.73 0.77
C PRO A 527 16.95 -19.90 1.91
N MET A 528 15.66 -20.12 2.15
CA MET A 528 14.88 -19.47 3.21
C MET A 528 14.26 -20.54 4.13
N PRO A 529 14.95 -20.95 5.21
CA PRO A 529 14.51 -22.07 6.04
C PRO A 529 13.25 -21.79 6.87
N THR A 530 12.78 -20.55 6.89
CA THR A 530 11.62 -20.11 7.67
C THR A 530 10.31 -20.11 6.89
N ILE A 531 10.33 -20.52 5.62
CA ILE A 531 9.15 -20.60 4.76
C ILE A 531 9.02 -22.02 4.18
N ASP A 532 7.81 -22.44 3.91
CA ASP A 532 7.44 -23.76 3.39
C ASP A 532 7.11 -23.75 1.89
N SER A 533 7.20 -22.59 1.26
CA SER A 533 6.89 -22.38 -0.16
C SER A 533 8.08 -21.77 -0.88
N SER A 534 8.24 -22.09 -2.16
CA SER A 534 9.23 -21.46 -3.03
C SER A 534 8.60 -20.35 -3.89
N PHE A 535 9.44 -19.41 -4.30
CA PHE A 535 9.11 -18.26 -5.14
C PHE A 535 10.14 -18.18 -6.27
N LEU A 536 9.74 -17.72 -7.45
CA LEU A 536 10.64 -17.59 -8.58
C LEU A 536 10.33 -16.29 -9.34
N LEU A 537 11.37 -15.61 -9.80
CA LEU A 537 11.30 -14.52 -10.74
C LEU A 537 12.26 -14.78 -11.89
N SER A 538 11.76 -14.74 -13.11
CA SER A 538 12.55 -14.83 -14.33
C SER A 538 12.42 -13.50 -15.08
N SER A 539 13.54 -12.83 -15.32
CA SER A 539 13.57 -11.51 -15.96
C SER A 539 14.16 -11.61 -17.36
N ALA A 540 13.52 -10.96 -18.33
CA ALA A 540 13.99 -10.77 -19.68
C ALA A 540 13.87 -9.30 -20.09
N ARG A 541 14.63 -8.87 -21.11
CA ARG A 541 14.46 -7.51 -21.66
C ARG A 541 13.09 -7.39 -22.33
N GLY A 542 12.47 -6.25 -22.12
CA GLY A 542 11.16 -5.88 -22.65
C GLY A 542 11.15 -4.46 -23.22
N PRO A 543 10.00 -3.98 -23.68
CA PRO A 543 9.83 -2.61 -24.15
C PRO A 543 10.16 -1.59 -23.07
N THR A 544 10.85 -0.51 -23.44
CA THR A 544 11.25 0.59 -22.54
C THR A 544 10.35 1.82 -22.65
N SER A 545 9.34 1.78 -23.52
CA SER A 545 8.36 2.86 -23.70
C SER A 545 6.94 2.31 -23.63
N PRO A 546 6.02 2.99 -22.93
CA PRO A 546 4.60 2.64 -22.96
C PRO A 546 3.94 2.82 -24.34
N THR A 547 4.58 3.57 -25.23
CA THR A 547 4.13 3.83 -26.60
C THR A 547 4.79 2.92 -27.64
N ASP A 548 5.54 1.90 -27.21
CA ASP A 548 6.14 0.92 -28.12
C ASP A 548 5.03 0.17 -28.87
N PRO A 549 5.11 0.04 -30.22
CA PRO A 549 4.08 -0.60 -31.03
C PRO A 549 3.75 -2.05 -30.65
N ILE A 550 4.67 -2.76 -30.00
CA ILE A 550 4.45 -4.14 -29.54
C ILE A 550 3.55 -4.23 -28.28
N ILE A 551 3.40 -3.14 -27.53
CA ILE A 551 2.70 -3.15 -26.24
C ILE A 551 1.27 -3.68 -26.34
N PRO A 552 0.41 -3.24 -27.27
CA PRO A 552 -0.96 -3.76 -27.37
C PRO A 552 -0.99 -5.28 -27.56
N SER A 553 -0.21 -5.80 -28.50
CA SER A 553 -0.14 -7.25 -28.77
C SER A 553 0.40 -8.04 -27.58
N LEU A 554 1.41 -7.49 -26.88
CA LEU A 554 1.97 -8.09 -25.68
C LEU A 554 0.94 -8.12 -24.54
N MET A 555 0.14 -7.04 -24.39
CA MET A 555 -0.93 -6.99 -23.38
C MET A 555 -1.98 -8.06 -23.64
N VAL A 556 -2.46 -8.19 -24.86
CA VAL A 556 -3.45 -9.20 -25.24
C VAL A 556 -2.90 -10.61 -25.01
N ALA A 557 -1.66 -10.87 -25.41
CA ALA A 557 -1.03 -12.18 -25.18
C ALA A 557 -0.92 -12.53 -23.70
N ILE A 558 -0.53 -11.58 -22.85
CA ILE A 558 -0.45 -11.79 -21.40
C ILE A 558 -1.86 -12.03 -20.83
N SER A 559 -2.86 -11.18 -21.19
CA SER A 559 -4.24 -11.34 -20.72
C SER A 559 -4.82 -12.70 -21.10
N PHE A 560 -4.57 -13.16 -22.32
CA PHE A 560 -5.00 -14.48 -22.79
C PHE A 560 -4.36 -15.62 -21.96
N LEU A 561 -3.04 -15.56 -21.76
CA LEU A 561 -2.31 -16.60 -21.02
C LEU A 561 -2.70 -16.65 -19.54
N GLU A 562 -3.03 -15.51 -18.94
CA GLU A 562 -3.32 -15.35 -17.49
C GLU A 562 -4.81 -15.34 -17.16
N ALA A 563 -5.68 -15.47 -18.15
CA ALA A 563 -7.12 -15.54 -17.93
C ALA A 563 -7.45 -16.58 -16.84
N VAL A 564 -8.50 -16.32 -16.06
CA VAL A 564 -9.00 -17.30 -15.08
C VAL A 564 -9.39 -18.56 -15.83
N GLU A 565 -8.88 -19.72 -15.37
CA GLU A 565 -8.98 -21.01 -16.08
C GLU A 565 -8.33 -21.02 -17.48
N GLY A 566 -7.52 -20.01 -17.78
CA GLY A 566 -6.73 -19.93 -19.01
C GLY A 566 -5.49 -20.82 -18.98
N PRO A 567 -4.66 -20.74 -20.04
CA PRO A 567 -3.56 -21.69 -20.26
C PRO A 567 -2.57 -21.82 -19.11
N LEU A 568 -2.13 -20.69 -18.52
CA LEU A 568 -1.20 -20.71 -17.37
C LEU A 568 -1.89 -21.18 -16.09
N TRP A 569 -3.15 -20.80 -15.90
CA TRP A 569 -3.91 -21.22 -14.73
C TRP A 569 -4.05 -22.77 -14.73
N VAL A 570 -4.49 -23.35 -15.84
CA VAL A 570 -4.64 -24.82 -15.98
C VAL A 570 -3.32 -25.54 -15.80
N ALA A 571 -2.25 -25.05 -16.42
CA ALA A 571 -0.95 -25.73 -16.40
C ALA A 571 -0.21 -25.64 -15.06
N VAL A 572 -0.42 -24.55 -14.31
CA VAL A 572 0.31 -24.27 -13.06
C VAL A 572 -0.59 -24.44 -11.84
N ARG A 573 -1.63 -23.62 -11.70
CA ARG A 573 -2.52 -23.63 -10.53
C ARG A 573 -3.44 -24.86 -10.53
N GLY A 574 -4.06 -25.18 -11.66
CA GLY A 574 -4.93 -26.33 -11.81
C GLY A 574 -4.24 -27.67 -11.53
N LYS A 575 -2.92 -27.74 -11.79
CA LYS A 575 -2.08 -28.91 -11.46
C LYS A 575 -1.46 -28.86 -10.06
N GLY A 576 -1.77 -27.84 -9.26
CA GLY A 576 -1.23 -27.68 -7.91
C GLY A 576 0.27 -27.37 -7.86
N LEU A 577 0.84 -26.82 -8.94
CA LEU A 577 2.27 -26.50 -9.00
C LEU A 577 2.60 -25.17 -8.34
N ALA A 578 1.66 -24.21 -8.29
CA ALA A 578 1.79 -22.97 -7.55
C ALA A 578 0.42 -22.40 -7.22
N TYR A 579 0.35 -21.52 -6.22
CA TYR A 579 -0.86 -20.72 -5.94
C TYR A 579 -1.12 -19.70 -7.05
N GLY A 580 -0.06 -19.08 -7.59
CA GLY A 580 -0.17 -18.13 -8.69
C GLY A 580 1.09 -18.09 -9.54
N SER A 581 0.92 -17.73 -10.80
CA SER A 581 2.00 -17.40 -11.72
C SER A 581 1.52 -16.33 -12.70
N GLY A 582 2.44 -15.51 -13.20
CA GLY A 582 2.05 -14.47 -14.16
C GLY A 582 3.21 -13.62 -14.65
N PHE A 583 2.93 -12.84 -15.68
CA PHE A 583 3.85 -11.90 -16.30
C PHE A 583 3.65 -10.48 -15.75
N LYS A 584 4.72 -9.79 -15.49
CA LYS A 584 4.74 -8.36 -15.17
C LYS A 584 5.54 -7.62 -16.22
N ARG A 585 4.98 -6.56 -16.77
CA ARG A 585 5.71 -5.62 -17.61
C ARG A 585 6.23 -4.49 -16.74
N ASP A 586 7.47 -4.15 -16.92
CA ASP A 586 8.13 -3.01 -16.29
C ASP A 586 8.75 -2.15 -17.40
N PRO A 587 8.00 -1.22 -18.03
CA PRO A 587 8.52 -0.39 -19.11
C PRO A 587 9.54 0.63 -18.62
N ASP A 588 9.54 1.00 -17.36
CA ASP A 588 10.53 1.92 -16.79
C ASP A 588 11.90 1.25 -16.63
N GLY A 589 11.94 0.03 -16.14
CA GLY A 589 13.14 -0.83 -16.10
C GLY A 589 13.44 -1.51 -17.44
N GLY A 590 12.48 -1.57 -18.35
CA GLY A 590 12.60 -2.29 -19.61
C GLY A 590 12.66 -3.80 -19.42
N PHE A 591 11.81 -4.34 -18.54
CA PHE A 591 11.73 -5.78 -18.27
C PHE A 591 10.36 -6.36 -18.59
N ILE A 592 10.38 -7.62 -18.98
CA ILE A 592 9.26 -8.56 -18.87
C ILE A 592 9.70 -9.59 -17.83
N GLN A 593 8.92 -9.74 -16.78
CA GLN A 593 9.21 -10.64 -15.68
C GLN A 593 8.11 -11.69 -15.54
N PHE A 594 8.47 -12.96 -15.47
CA PHE A 594 7.56 -14.03 -15.09
C PHE A 594 7.80 -14.41 -13.64
N SER A 595 6.74 -14.46 -12.84
CA SER A 595 6.80 -14.79 -11.41
C SER A 595 6.01 -16.05 -11.09
N VAL A 596 6.50 -16.82 -10.11
CA VAL A 596 5.79 -17.92 -9.45
C VAL A 596 5.66 -17.58 -7.98
N TYR A 597 4.43 -17.65 -7.48
CA TYR A 597 4.07 -17.27 -6.12
C TYR A 597 3.53 -18.47 -5.35
N ARG A 598 4.14 -18.78 -4.20
CA ARG A 598 3.79 -19.90 -3.30
C ARG A 598 3.68 -21.22 -4.03
N SER A 599 4.82 -21.83 -4.28
CA SER A 599 4.94 -23.13 -4.97
C SER A 599 5.66 -24.16 -4.10
N PRO A 600 5.22 -25.42 -4.11
CA PRO A 600 6.01 -26.50 -3.53
C PRO A 600 7.30 -26.77 -4.33
N ASP A 601 7.31 -26.43 -5.63
CA ASP A 601 8.46 -26.57 -6.53
C ASP A 601 8.35 -25.52 -7.65
N ALA A 602 8.93 -24.34 -7.40
CA ALA A 602 8.85 -23.22 -8.33
C ALA A 602 9.51 -23.49 -9.70
N TYR A 603 10.50 -24.40 -9.75
CA TYR A 603 11.13 -24.77 -11.01
C TYR A 603 10.16 -25.58 -11.90
N ARG A 604 9.45 -26.56 -11.32
CA ARG A 604 8.43 -27.32 -12.06
C ARG A 604 7.29 -26.41 -12.53
N ALA A 605 6.86 -25.46 -11.70
CA ALA A 605 5.85 -24.48 -12.08
C ALA A 605 6.33 -23.60 -13.26
N PHE A 606 7.57 -23.12 -13.21
CA PHE A 606 8.18 -22.38 -14.31
C PHE A 606 8.31 -23.20 -15.59
N ALA A 607 8.77 -24.46 -15.48
CA ALA A 607 8.91 -25.35 -16.64
C ALA A 607 7.55 -25.64 -17.31
N ALA A 608 6.49 -25.83 -16.50
CA ALA A 608 5.15 -26.03 -17.01
C ALA A 608 4.62 -24.76 -17.72
N ALA A 609 4.82 -23.59 -17.14
CA ALA A 609 4.44 -22.32 -17.76
C ALA A 609 5.21 -22.06 -19.08
N LYS A 610 6.51 -22.33 -19.08
CA LYS A 610 7.35 -22.23 -20.26
C LYS A 610 6.86 -23.14 -21.40
N ALA A 611 6.55 -24.39 -21.08
CA ALA A 611 6.02 -25.34 -22.06
C ALA A 611 4.69 -24.87 -22.68
N VAL A 612 3.82 -24.23 -21.89
CA VAL A 612 2.59 -23.60 -22.42
C VAL A 612 2.93 -22.53 -23.44
N VAL A 613 3.80 -21.60 -23.11
CA VAL A 613 4.19 -20.51 -24.03
C VAL A 613 4.82 -21.08 -25.29
N GLU A 614 5.72 -22.05 -25.16
CA GLU A 614 6.37 -22.72 -26.30
C GLU A 614 5.37 -23.42 -27.22
N SER A 615 4.32 -24.06 -26.67
CA SER A 615 3.29 -24.73 -27.47
C SER A 615 2.52 -23.78 -28.37
N TYR A 616 2.25 -22.53 -27.92
CA TYR A 616 1.63 -21.50 -28.74
C TYR A 616 2.60 -20.94 -29.80
N ILE A 617 3.87 -20.77 -29.44
CA ILE A 617 4.91 -20.29 -30.38
C ILE A 617 5.12 -21.30 -31.49
N ASN A 618 5.15 -22.58 -31.18
CA ASN A 618 5.36 -23.66 -32.14
C ASN A 618 4.10 -24.03 -32.95
N GLY A 619 2.94 -23.44 -32.61
CA GLY A 619 1.67 -23.75 -33.27
C GLY A 619 1.04 -25.10 -32.87
N GLU A 620 1.56 -25.73 -31.80
CA GLU A 620 1.00 -26.95 -31.21
C GLU A 620 -0.33 -26.67 -30.50
N ALA A 621 -0.41 -25.54 -29.78
CA ALA A 621 -1.64 -24.98 -29.22
C ALA A 621 -2.15 -23.86 -30.13
N LYS A 622 -3.49 -23.70 -30.19
CA LYS A 622 -4.14 -22.65 -30.98
C LYS A 622 -4.81 -21.65 -30.07
N PHE A 623 -4.80 -20.38 -30.48
CA PHE A 623 -5.57 -19.35 -29.80
C PHE A 623 -7.06 -19.58 -30.06
N GLU A 624 -7.81 -19.85 -29.02
CA GLU A 624 -9.27 -19.92 -29.08
C GLU A 624 -9.84 -18.53 -29.31
N GLN A 625 -10.65 -18.36 -30.38
CA GLN A 625 -11.17 -17.06 -30.79
C GLN A 625 -11.93 -16.34 -29.68
N HIS A 626 -12.82 -17.05 -28.98
CA HIS A 626 -13.61 -16.49 -27.88
C HIS A 626 -12.75 -16.02 -26.68
N ALA A 627 -11.72 -16.82 -26.33
CA ALA A 627 -10.79 -16.47 -25.27
C ALA A 627 -9.90 -15.27 -25.67
N LEU A 628 -9.53 -15.18 -26.95
CA LEU A 628 -8.76 -14.05 -27.48
C LEU A 628 -9.60 -12.76 -27.46
N GLU A 629 -10.87 -12.83 -27.87
CA GLU A 629 -11.81 -11.71 -27.79
C GLU A 629 -12.00 -11.24 -26.35
N GLY A 630 -12.07 -12.17 -25.39
CA GLY A 630 -12.13 -11.83 -23.96
C GLY A 630 -10.84 -11.24 -23.40
N ALA A 631 -9.71 -11.44 -24.07
CA ALA A 631 -8.41 -10.88 -23.66
C ALA A 631 -8.18 -9.45 -24.21
N ILE A 632 -8.89 -9.06 -25.26
CA ILE A 632 -8.86 -7.70 -25.85
C ILE A 632 -9.66 -6.72 -25.01
#